data_dcf1fb9f78861053c578fdd63f1f2dc4
#
_entry.id   dcf1fb9f78861053c578fdd63f1f2dc4
#
_cell.length_a   1.000
_cell.length_b   1.000
_cell.length_c   1.000
_cell.angle_alpha   90.00
_cell.angle_beta   90.00
_cell.angle_gamma   90.00
#
_symmetry.space_group_name_H-M   'P 1'
#
loop_
_entity.id
_entity.type
_entity.pdbx_description
1 polymer ?
#
loop_
_entity_poly.entity_id
_entity_poly.type
_entity_poly.pdbx_seq_one_letter_code
_entity_poly.pdbx_strand_id
1 'polypeptide(L)'
;MNIAVLADSQNHSKEAETIREALKKGDHTVEIYDVDQQIMATLKAKRPDLCCIAAGTEGDTGVLQEMLELLQIPFLGSGSESCRISADEKISMFSLLRYVEAAEEELAVEPLVSFKFSAKLIASELDTIVQVCEERIPGGYPYEVRSLAPEKTATTTVQDSKEFKDALKACEKTGCLVRQWVEGIRVSVAVLGTGWDAHVLPPIDETENAPVSLAALSSSDEVAQAIRSEIERCAFEVCLALGLRDFALVRLVWDGAQVRMAEVEALPSFAEGSAFEVACKTAGLSIEGVLNHLVEL
;
A
#
# COMPACT_ATOMS: atom_id res chain seq x y z
N MET A 1 -16.23 -13.43 19.41
CA MET A 1 -15.14 -14.21 18.80
C MET A 1 -13.84 -14.01 19.57
N ASN A 2 -12.92 -14.97 19.52
CA ASN A 2 -11.55 -14.81 20.01
C ASN A 2 -10.67 -14.36 18.85
N ILE A 3 -10.18 -13.13 18.90
CA ILE A 3 -9.43 -12.51 17.80
C ILE A 3 -7.97 -12.33 18.23
N ALA A 4 -7.04 -12.72 17.37
CA ALA A 4 -5.62 -12.49 17.55
C ALA A 4 -5.18 -11.29 16.68
N VAL A 5 -4.53 -10.30 17.29
CA VAL A 5 -3.85 -9.23 16.55
C VAL A 5 -2.37 -9.58 16.49
N LEU A 6 -1.83 -9.74 15.29
CA LEU A 6 -0.43 -10.06 15.06
C LEU A 6 0.36 -8.76 14.88
N ALA A 7 1.37 -8.55 15.71
CA ALA A 7 2.17 -7.33 15.71
C ALA A 7 3.68 -7.65 15.69
N ASP A 8 4.48 -6.77 15.10
CA ASP A 8 5.94 -6.88 15.12
C ASP A 8 6.46 -6.74 16.56
N SER A 9 7.36 -7.66 16.96
CA SER A 9 7.90 -7.77 18.32
C SER A 9 8.71 -6.57 18.83
N GLN A 10 9.15 -5.69 17.92
CA GLN A 10 9.94 -4.50 18.30
C GLN A 10 9.08 -3.26 18.59
N ASN A 11 7.82 -3.31 18.23
CA ASN A 11 6.86 -2.27 18.53
C ASN A 11 5.51 -2.94 18.74
N HIS A 12 5.05 -3.08 19.96
CA HIS A 12 3.61 -3.10 20.21
C HIS A 12 3.07 -1.81 19.60
N SER A 13 2.82 -1.86 18.30
CA SER A 13 2.57 -0.68 17.51
C SER A 13 1.30 -0.05 18.07
N LYS A 14 1.27 1.27 18.15
CA LYS A 14 0.02 2.00 18.42
C LYS A 14 -1.13 1.48 17.57
N GLU A 15 -0.81 0.92 16.41
CA GLU A 15 -1.75 0.31 15.49
C GLU A 15 -2.37 -0.99 16.03
N ALA A 16 -1.56 -1.92 16.55
CA ALA A 16 -2.08 -3.14 17.18
C ALA A 16 -3.01 -2.82 18.35
N GLU A 17 -2.66 -1.81 19.16
CA GLU A 17 -3.53 -1.31 20.22
C GLU A 17 -4.81 -0.67 19.68
N THR A 18 -4.71 0.11 18.60
CA THR A 18 -5.88 0.71 17.94
C THR A 18 -6.84 -0.37 17.44
N ILE A 19 -6.32 -1.40 16.75
CA ILE A 19 -7.11 -2.54 16.28
C ILE A 19 -7.74 -3.29 17.47
N ARG A 20 -6.95 -3.56 18.51
CA ARG A 20 -7.45 -4.26 19.71
C ARG A 20 -8.60 -3.51 20.38
N GLU A 21 -8.42 -2.20 20.62
CA GLU A 21 -9.45 -1.40 21.29
C GLU A 21 -10.70 -1.23 20.41
N ALA A 22 -10.54 -1.11 19.10
CA ALA A 22 -11.66 -1.07 18.16
C ALA A 22 -12.50 -2.35 18.21
N LEU A 23 -11.86 -3.51 18.14
CA LEU A 23 -12.52 -4.81 18.13
C LEU A 23 -13.12 -5.20 19.48
N LYS A 24 -12.52 -4.77 20.61
CA LYS A 24 -13.10 -4.97 21.93
C LYS A 24 -14.46 -4.27 22.10
N LYS A 25 -14.66 -3.14 21.45
CA LYS A 25 -15.96 -2.44 21.49
C LYS A 25 -17.07 -3.19 20.75
N GLY A 26 -16.73 -4.11 19.86
CA GLY A 26 -17.62 -5.06 19.21
C GLY A 26 -17.87 -6.35 20.01
N ASP A 27 -17.60 -6.33 21.34
CA ASP A 27 -17.78 -7.47 22.24
C ASP A 27 -16.92 -8.71 21.88
N HIS A 28 -15.76 -8.48 21.24
CA HIS A 28 -14.79 -9.54 20.95
C HIS A 28 -13.74 -9.70 22.07
N THR A 29 -13.26 -10.91 22.27
CA THR A 29 -12.07 -11.17 23.10
C THR A 29 -10.85 -11.02 22.22
N VAL A 30 -9.99 -10.01 22.48
CA VAL A 30 -8.87 -9.68 21.62
C VAL A 30 -7.56 -9.74 22.37
N GLU A 31 -6.60 -10.55 21.87
CA GLU A 31 -5.25 -10.66 22.38
C GLU A 31 -4.24 -10.25 21.30
N ILE A 32 -3.16 -9.54 21.69
CA ILE A 32 -2.06 -9.19 20.80
C ILE A 32 -0.96 -10.25 20.96
N TYR A 33 -0.41 -10.72 19.85
CA TYR A 33 0.70 -11.65 19.80
C TYR A 33 1.85 -11.07 18.98
N ASP A 34 3.06 -11.18 19.53
CA ASP A 34 4.28 -10.82 18.81
C ASP A 34 4.56 -11.82 17.68
N VAL A 35 4.91 -11.31 16.51
CA VAL A 35 5.38 -12.13 15.39
C VAL A 35 6.84 -12.49 15.62
N ASP A 36 7.04 -13.65 16.23
CA ASP A 36 8.34 -14.24 16.53
C ASP A 36 8.45 -15.67 15.98
N GLN A 37 9.58 -16.34 16.26
CA GLN A 37 9.81 -17.73 15.81
C GLN A 37 8.81 -18.74 16.39
N GLN A 38 8.08 -18.39 17.45
CA GLN A 38 7.12 -19.26 18.12
C GLN A 38 5.67 -18.99 17.71
N ILE A 39 5.42 -17.93 16.92
CA ILE A 39 4.06 -17.48 16.59
C ILE A 39 3.20 -18.60 16.00
N MET A 40 3.75 -19.42 15.11
CA MET A 40 3.02 -20.55 14.52
C MET A 40 2.58 -21.57 15.58
N ALA A 41 3.44 -21.90 16.55
CA ALA A 41 3.10 -22.82 17.63
C ALA A 41 2.05 -22.23 18.57
N THR A 42 2.16 -20.94 18.85
CA THR A 42 1.20 -20.19 19.68
C THR A 42 -0.18 -20.19 19.03
N LEU A 43 -0.29 -19.86 17.75
CA LEU A 43 -1.56 -19.85 17.03
C LEU A 43 -2.19 -21.24 16.92
N LYS A 44 -1.38 -22.30 16.71
CA LYS A 44 -1.86 -23.69 16.75
C LYS A 44 -2.45 -24.07 18.10
N ALA A 45 -1.86 -23.62 19.19
CA ALA A 45 -2.32 -23.92 20.56
C ALA A 45 -3.56 -23.08 20.94
N LYS A 46 -3.58 -21.81 20.60
CA LYS A 46 -4.65 -20.86 20.96
C LYS A 46 -5.88 -20.96 20.06
N ARG A 47 -5.70 -21.28 18.78
CA ARG A 47 -6.75 -21.38 17.76
C ARG A 47 -7.74 -20.20 17.81
N PRO A 48 -7.29 -18.98 17.50
CA PRO A 48 -8.20 -17.84 17.40
C PRO A 48 -9.23 -18.09 16.30
N ASP A 49 -10.41 -17.51 16.46
CA ASP A 49 -11.47 -17.57 15.44
C ASP A 49 -11.10 -16.73 14.21
N LEU A 50 -10.32 -15.65 14.42
CA LEU A 50 -9.89 -14.71 13.38
C LEU A 50 -8.56 -14.08 13.78
N CYS A 51 -7.73 -13.75 12.77
CA CYS A 51 -6.54 -12.94 12.93
C CYS A 51 -6.68 -11.57 12.25
N CYS A 52 -6.15 -10.52 12.87
CA CYS A 52 -5.89 -9.22 12.26
C CYS A 52 -4.38 -9.00 12.23
N ILE A 53 -3.84 -8.52 11.11
CA ILE A 53 -2.41 -8.33 10.94
C ILE A 53 -2.10 -6.83 11.07
N ALA A 54 -1.26 -6.49 12.05
CA ALA A 54 -0.72 -5.14 12.24
C ALA A 54 0.82 -5.14 12.19
N ALA A 55 1.40 -6.16 11.57
CA ALA A 55 2.85 -6.38 11.54
C ALA A 55 3.40 -5.93 10.19
N GLY A 56 4.00 -4.76 10.14
CA GLY A 56 4.74 -4.14 9.03
C GLY A 56 5.21 -5.08 7.90
N THR A 57 6.52 -5.20 7.72
CA THR A 57 7.12 -5.91 6.57
C THR A 57 6.70 -7.37 6.40
N GLU A 58 6.48 -8.12 7.48
CA GLU A 58 6.05 -9.52 7.38
C GLU A 58 4.60 -9.63 6.89
N GLY A 59 3.74 -8.70 7.29
CA GLY A 59 2.37 -8.61 6.80
C GLY A 59 2.31 -8.13 5.35
N ASP A 60 3.07 -7.09 5.02
CA ASP A 60 3.08 -6.50 3.68
C ASP A 60 3.58 -7.48 2.61
N THR A 61 4.52 -8.36 2.95
CA THR A 61 5.08 -9.36 2.02
C THR A 61 4.23 -10.61 1.84
N GLY A 62 3.13 -10.75 2.56
CA GLY A 62 2.25 -11.92 2.49
C GLY A 62 2.72 -13.15 3.28
N VAL A 63 3.83 -13.07 3.99
CA VAL A 63 4.39 -14.21 4.77
C VAL A 63 3.47 -14.63 5.90
N LEU A 64 2.90 -13.68 6.63
CA LEU A 64 1.96 -13.98 7.72
C LEU A 64 0.66 -14.56 7.19
N GLN A 65 0.15 -14.02 6.09
CA GLN A 65 -1.03 -14.54 5.42
C GLN A 65 -0.83 -15.99 4.97
N GLU A 66 0.31 -16.31 4.34
CA GLU A 66 0.65 -17.67 3.93
C GLU A 66 0.70 -18.64 5.13
N MET A 67 1.26 -18.21 6.25
CA MET A 67 1.27 -18.98 7.49
C MET A 67 -0.16 -19.22 8.01
N LEU A 68 -1.02 -18.19 8.00
CA LEU A 68 -2.41 -18.32 8.46
C LEU A 68 -3.23 -19.22 7.53
N GLU A 69 -3.05 -19.10 6.20
CA GLU A 69 -3.64 -19.97 5.20
C GLU A 69 -3.25 -21.44 5.43
N LEU A 70 -1.95 -21.70 5.67
CA LEU A 70 -1.46 -23.04 6.00
C LEU A 70 -2.05 -23.60 7.31
N LEU A 71 -2.26 -22.74 8.31
CA LEU A 71 -2.89 -23.10 9.58
C LEU A 71 -4.42 -23.19 9.49
N GLN A 72 -5.02 -22.78 8.39
CA GLN A 72 -6.47 -22.68 8.19
C GLN A 72 -7.13 -21.78 9.27
N ILE A 73 -6.46 -20.68 9.62
CA ILE A 73 -6.99 -19.65 10.51
C ILE A 73 -7.47 -18.49 9.67
N PRO A 74 -8.76 -18.09 9.74
CA PRO A 74 -9.29 -16.92 9.05
C PRO A 74 -8.56 -15.64 9.45
N PHE A 75 -8.44 -14.70 8.52
CA PHE A 75 -7.83 -13.39 8.79
C PHE A 75 -8.46 -12.30 7.93
N LEU A 76 -8.44 -11.06 8.43
CA LEU A 76 -8.84 -9.88 7.69
C LEU A 76 -7.73 -9.42 6.75
N GLY A 77 -8.13 -8.95 5.58
CA GLY A 77 -7.26 -8.41 4.56
C GLY A 77 -6.97 -9.39 3.42
N SER A 78 -6.16 -8.93 2.48
CA SER A 78 -5.81 -9.65 1.26
C SER A 78 -5.01 -10.93 1.53
N GLY A 79 -5.16 -11.94 0.67
CA GLY A 79 -4.43 -13.20 0.77
C GLY A 79 -2.93 -13.04 0.49
N SER A 80 -2.16 -14.08 0.78
CA SER A 80 -0.69 -14.09 0.66
C SER A 80 -0.21 -13.72 -0.75
N GLU A 81 -0.88 -14.21 -1.78
CA GLU A 81 -0.52 -13.93 -3.19
C GLU A 81 -0.71 -12.43 -3.51
N SER A 82 -1.88 -11.88 -3.19
CA SER A 82 -2.20 -10.46 -3.45
C SER A 82 -1.26 -9.52 -2.67
N CYS A 83 -0.95 -9.83 -1.40
CA CYS A 83 0.03 -9.06 -0.63
C CYS A 83 1.42 -9.11 -1.25
N ARG A 84 1.87 -10.29 -1.67
CA ARG A 84 3.18 -10.47 -2.32
C ARG A 84 3.28 -9.71 -3.64
N ILE A 85 2.22 -9.73 -4.45
CA ILE A 85 2.14 -8.98 -5.70
C ILE A 85 2.19 -7.48 -5.41
N SER A 86 1.40 -7.01 -4.46
CA SER A 86 1.31 -5.58 -4.11
C SER A 86 2.60 -5.04 -3.50
N ALA A 87 3.35 -5.85 -2.75
CA ALA A 87 4.63 -5.47 -2.15
C ALA A 87 5.78 -5.30 -3.17
N ASP A 88 5.60 -5.76 -4.41
CA ASP A 88 6.56 -5.59 -5.48
C ASP A 88 5.95 -4.81 -6.64
N GLU A 89 6.28 -3.52 -6.75
CA GLU A 89 5.73 -2.60 -7.75
C GLU A 89 5.90 -3.12 -9.20
N LYS A 90 6.97 -3.86 -9.47
CA LYS A 90 7.20 -4.45 -10.79
C LYS A 90 6.23 -5.61 -11.07
N ILE A 91 5.98 -6.44 -10.07
CA ILE A 91 5.03 -7.56 -10.21
C ILE A 91 3.61 -7.00 -10.30
N SER A 92 3.27 -5.99 -9.49
CA SER A 92 2.00 -5.27 -9.58
C SER A 92 1.76 -4.71 -10.98
N MET A 93 2.78 -4.06 -11.55
CA MET A 93 2.71 -3.55 -12.91
C MET A 93 2.42 -4.64 -13.95
N PHE A 94 3.14 -5.78 -13.90
CA PHE A 94 2.88 -6.91 -14.80
C PHE A 94 1.49 -7.50 -14.63
N SER A 95 1.02 -7.62 -13.39
CA SER A 95 -0.31 -8.14 -13.09
C SER A 95 -1.41 -7.24 -13.66
N LEU A 96 -1.25 -5.91 -13.52
CA LEU A 96 -2.16 -4.93 -14.13
C LEU A 96 -2.18 -5.03 -15.66
N LEU A 97 -1.01 -5.07 -16.30
CA LEU A 97 -0.93 -5.20 -17.76
C LEU A 97 -1.60 -6.49 -18.27
N ARG A 98 -1.43 -7.60 -17.56
CA ARG A 98 -2.09 -8.88 -17.89
C ARG A 98 -3.59 -8.83 -17.69
N TYR A 99 -4.06 -8.13 -16.66
CA TYR A 99 -5.49 -7.93 -16.43
C TYR A 99 -6.14 -7.18 -17.61
N VAL A 100 -5.50 -6.10 -18.05
CA VAL A 100 -5.93 -5.29 -19.20
C VAL A 100 -6.01 -6.13 -20.47
N GLU A 101 -4.94 -6.87 -20.80
CA GLU A 101 -4.91 -7.75 -21.97
C GLU A 101 -6.04 -8.79 -21.94
N ALA A 102 -6.39 -9.31 -20.76
CA ALA A 102 -7.44 -10.32 -20.60
C ALA A 102 -8.86 -9.75 -20.65
N ALA A 103 -9.03 -8.50 -20.19
CA ALA A 103 -10.35 -7.86 -20.15
C ALA A 103 -10.73 -7.18 -21.48
N GLU A 104 -9.80 -7.06 -22.44
CA GLU A 104 -9.97 -6.27 -23.69
C GLU A 104 -10.36 -4.80 -23.40
N GLU A 105 -10.07 -4.30 -22.22
CA GLU A 105 -10.39 -2.94 -21.78
C GLU A 105 -9.10 -2.11 -21.71
N GLU A 106 -9.17 -0.83 -22.02
CA GLU A 106 -8.08 0.12 -21.73
C GLU A 106 -8.09 0.42 -20.24
N LEU A 107 -7.02 0.01 -19.54
CA LEU A 107 -6.83 0.46 -18.17
C LEU A 107 -6.53 1.96 -18.18
N ALA A 108 -7.30 2.70 -17.41
CA ALA A 108 -7.10 4.13 -17.31
C ALA A 108 -5.88 4.51 -16.46
N VAL A 109 -5.17 3.53 -15.90
CA VAL A 109 -4.02 3.76 -15.02
C VAL A 109 -2.74 3.20 -15.63
N GLU A 110 -1.72 4.05 -15.77
CA GLU A 110 -0.37 3.62 -16.11
C GLU A 110 0.50 3.54 -14.85
N PRO A 111 1.19 2.40 -14.60
CA PRO A 111 2.12 2.31 -13.48
C PRO A 111 3.37 3.16 -13.74
N LEU A 112 3.90 3.78 -12.67
CA LEU A 112 5.19 4.46 -12.73
C LEU A 112 6.32 3.44 -12.90
N VAL A 113 7.29 3.75 -13.75
CA VAL A 113 8.48 2.90 -13.91
C VAL A 113 9.32 2.95 -12.64
N SER A 114 9.61 1.78 -12.08
CA SER A 114 10.39 1.65 -10.86
C SER A 114 11.41 0.50 -10.94
N PHE A 115 12.49 0.64 -10.15
CA PHE A 115 13.52 -0.38 -9.98
C PHE A 115 13.88 -0.53 -8.50
N LYS A 116 13.96 -1.79 -8.04
CA LYS A 116 14.38 -2.13 -6.69
C LYS A 116 15.80 -2.68 -6.71
N PHE A 117 16.70 -2.09 -5.93
CA PHE A 117 18.10 -2.47 -5.85
C PHE A 117 18.46 -2.92 -4.44
N SER A 118 19.07 -4.09 -4.34
CA SER A 118 19.58 -4.60 -3.06
C SER A 118 20.82 -3.82 -2.61
N ALA A 119 21.09 -3.80 -1.32
CA ALA A 119 22.29 -3.23 -0.73
C ALA A 119 23.58 -3.78 -1.39
N LYS A 120 23.63 -5.10 -1.63
CA LYS A 120 24.76 -5.75 -2.28
C LYS A 120 25.01 -5.22 -3.69
N LEU A 121 23.95 -5.03 -4.47
CA LEU A 121 24.06 -4.53 -5.85
C LEU A 121 24.52 -3.07 -5.87
N ILE A 122 24.00 -2.24 -4.97
CA ILE A 122 24.43 -0.85 -4.84
C ILE A 122 25.93 -0.76 -4.52
N ALA A 123 26.43 -1.59 -3.60
CA ALA A 123 27.83 -1.61 -3.20
C ALA A 123 28.78 -2.04 -4.31
N SER A 124 28.34 -2.93 -5.23
CA SER A 124 29.21 -3.49 -6.27
C SER A 124 29.07 -2.84 -7.65
N GLU A 125 27.89 -2.27 -7.99
CA GLU A 125 27.52 -1.91 -9.36
C GLU A 125 26.88 -0.52 -9.47
N LEU A 126 27.35 0.45 -8.66
CA LEU A 126 26.73 1.77 -8.55
C LEU A 126 26.59 2.47 -9.91
N ASP A 127 27.64 2.49 -10.72
CA ASP A 127 27.61 3.18 -12.03
C ASP A 127 26.70 2.45 -13.02
N THR A 128 26.64 1.12 -12.97
CA THR A 128 25.71 0.32 -13.77
C THR A 128 24.25 0.62 -13.41
N ILE A 129 23.95 0.76 -12.11
CA ILE A 129 22.60 1.14 -11.65
C ILE A 129 22.20 2.49 -12.22
N VAL A 130 23.10 3.49 -12.13
CA VAL A 130 22.85 4.83 -12.66
C VAL A 130 22.55 4.77 -14.16
N GLN A 131 23.39 4.08 -14.91
CA GLN A 131 23.19 3.92 -16.36
C GLN A 131 21.85 3.24 -16.69
N VAL A 132 21.53 2.15 -16.01
CA VAL A 132 20.24 1.43 -16.23
C VAL A 132 19.04 2.32 -15.95
N CYS A 133 19.07 3.10 -14.88
CA CYS A 133 17.96 4.01 -14.56
C CYS A 133 17.85 5.13 -15.62
N GLU A 134 18.98 5.74 -16.02
CA GLU A 134 18.99 6.79 -17.05
C GLU A 134 18.51 6.29 -18.41
N GLU A 135 18.79 5.02 -18.76
CA GLU A 135 18.33 4.43 -20.02
C GLU A 135 16.88 3.93 -20.00
N ARG A 136 16.36 3.54 -18.82
CA ARG A 136 15.10 2.80 -18.71
C ARG A 136 13.96 3.59 -18.08
N ILE A 137 14.25 4.63 -17.28
CA ILE A 137 13.22 5.48 -16.70
C ILE A 137 12.87 6.58 -17.71
N PRO A 138 11.63 6.63 -18.22
CA PRO A 138 11.20 7.63 -19.17
C PRO A 138 11.30 9.05 -18.60
N GLY A 139 11.61 10.02 -19.45
CA GLY A 139 11.64 11.44 -19.10
C GLY A 139 12.94 11.89 -18.41
N GLY A 140 13.82 10.98 -18.02
CA GLY A 140 15.05 11.32 -17.30
C GLY A 140 14.79 11.85 -15.88
N TYR A 141 15.72 12.67 -15.37
CA TYR A 141 15.57 13.30 -14.06
C TYR A 141 14.40 14.31 -14.03
N PRO A 142 13.79 14.50 -12.85
CA PRO A 142 14.15 13.93 -11.54
C PRO A 142 13.70 12.48 -11.34
N TYR A 143 14.35 11.79 -10.35
CA TYR A 143 13.92 10.48 -9.85
C TYR A 143 13.55 10.55 -8.37
N GLU A 144 12.68 9.66 -7.94
CA GLU A 144 12.45 9.39 -6.53
C GLU A 144 13.34 8.23 -6.07
N VAL A 145 14.04 8.40 -4.94
CA VAL A 145 14.84 7.37 -4.28
C VAL A 145 14.31 7.16 -2.88
N ARG A 146 13.85 5.96 -2.56
CA ARG A 146 13.35 5.57 -1.24
C ARG A 146 14.21 4.45 -0.68
N SER A 147 14.72 4.62 0.54
CA SER A 147 15.42 3.56 1.26
C SER A 147 14.47 2.41 1.61
N LEU A 148 14.97 1.16 1.53
CA LEU A 148 14.23 -0.03 1.97
C LEU A 148 14.45 -0.35 3.46
N ALA A 149 15.01 0.59 4.23
CA ALA A 149 15.12 0.43 5.68
C ALA A 149 13.73 0.54 6.33
N PRO A 150 13.39 -0.34 7.30
CA PRO A 150 12.08 -0.30 7.98
C PRO A 150 11.76 1.04 8.66
N GLU A 151 12.79 1.75 9.12
CA GLU A 151 12.64 3.00 9.87
C GLU A 151 12.73 4.27 8.98
N LYS A 152 13.05 4.12 7.69
CA LYS A 152 13.26 5.26 6.78
C LYS A 152 12.34 5.21 5.59
N THR A 153 11.16 5.73 5.74
CA THR A 153 10.18 5.92 4.65
C THR A 153 10.42 7.19 3.83
N ALA A 154 11.43 8.01 4.20
CA ALA A 154 11.70 9.27 3.51
C ALA A 154 12.12 9.02 2.05
N THR A 155 11.32 9.54 1.15
CA THR A 155 11.62 9.62 -0.28
C THR A 155 12.45 10.85 -0.56
N THR A 156 13.53 10.71 -1.32
CA THR A 156 14.38 11.82 -1.76
C THR A 156 14.20 12.00 -3.26
N THR A 157 13.85 13.19 -3.69
CA THR A 157 13.84 13.55 -5.12
C THR A 157 15.23 14.00 -5.52
N VAL A 158 15.79 13.41 -6.58
CA VAL A 158 17.14 13.69 -7.08
C VAL A 158 17.05 14.31 -8.47
N GLN A 159 17.78 15.40 -8.68
CA GLN A 159 17.67 16.26 -9.87
C GLN A 159 18.70 15.95 -10.96
N ASP A 160 19.77 15.27 -10.61
CA ASP A 160 20.87 14.94 -11.54
C ASP A 160 21.60 13.65 -11.13
N SER A 161 22.50 13.20 -12.00
CA SER A 161 23.31 11.98 -11.82
C SER A 161 24.18 12.01 -10.56
N LYS A 162 24.61 13.20 -10.11
CA LYS A 162 25.44 13.34 -8.91
C LYS A 162 24.60 13.13 -7.65
N GLU A 163 23.48 13.84 -7.53
CA GLU A 163 22.55 13.67 -6.41
C GLU A 163 22.03 12.22 -6.38
N PHE A 164 21.78 11.61 -7.53
CA PHE A 164 21.35 10.23 -7.62
C PHE A 164 22.40 9.26 -7.06
N LYS A 165 23.68 9.42 -7.46
CA LYS A 165 24.78 8.61 -6.90
C LYS A 165 24.90 8.77 -5.38
N ASP A 166 24.75 9.99 -4.87
CA ASP A 166 24.84 10.27 -3.43
C ASP A 166 23.66 9.62 -2.68
N ALA A 167 22.43 9.68 -3.23
CA ALA A 167 21.25 9.02 -2.67
C ALA A 167 21.40 7.48 -2.67
N LEU A 168 21.91 6.89 -3.75
CA LEU A 168 22.18 5.45 -3.82
C LEU A 168 23.21 5.02 -2.75
N LYS A 169 24.31 5.78 -2.58
CA LYS A 169 25.32 5.50 -1.53
C LYS A 169 24.71 5.56 -0.12
N ALA A 170 23.79 6.49 0.13
CA ALA A 170 23.09 6.56 1.40
C ALA A 170 22.24 5.30 1.68
N CYS A 171 21.85 4.58 0.64
CA CYS A 171 21.09 3.33 0.70
C CYS A 171 21.96 2.06 0.60
N GLU A 172 23.29 2.17 0.62
CA GLU A 172 24.24 1.06 0.42
C GLU A 172 24.07 -0.09 1.43
N LYS A 173 23.54 0.20 2.62
CA LYS A 173 23.30 -0.81 3.67
C LYS A 173 21.89 -1.41 3.65
N THR A 174 20.95 -0.77 3.03
CA THR A 174 19.51 -1.11 3.11
C THR A 174 18.91 -1.55 1.79
N GLY A 175 19.52 -1.14 0.69
CA GLY A 175 18.89 -1.15 -0.63
C GLY A 175 17.94 0.04 -0.80
N CYS A 176 17.45 0.21 -2.02
CA CYS A 176 16.52 1.28 -2.36
C CYS A 176 15.54 0.89 -3.46
N LEU A 177 14.45 1.63 -3.50
CA LEU A 177 13.57 1.77 -4.64
C LEU A 177 13.93 3.06 -5.37
N VAL A 178 14.08 2.99 -6.68
CA VAL A 178 14.21 4.14 -7.57
C VAL A 178 12.99 4.18 -8.47
N ARG A 179 12.30 5.31 -8.53
CA ARG A 179 11.07 5.46 -9.29
C ARG A 179 11.09 6.70 -10.17
N GLN A 180 10.41 6.63 -11.30
CA GLN A 180 10.11 7.77 -12.13
C GLN A 180 9.42 8.87 -11.31
N TRP A 181 9.94 10.08 -11.38
CA TRP A 181 9.22 11.25 -10.89
C TRP A 181 8.18 11.69 -11.93
N VAL A 182 6.98 11.95 -11.47
CA VAL A 182 5.93 12.58 -12.26
C VAL A 182 5.41 13.77 -11.47
N GLU A 183 5.40 14.93 -12.08
CA GLU A 183 4.78 16.13 -11.52
C GLU A 183 3.26 15.96 -11.53
N GLY A 184 2.59 16.32 -10.45
CA GLY A 184 1.15 16.17 -10.37
C GLY A 184 0.62 16.15 -8.93
N ILE A 185 -0.68 15.95 -8.81
CA ILE A 185 -1.37 15.83 -7.53
C ILE A 185 -1.28 14.38 -7.08
N ARG A 186 -0.64 14.17 -5.93
CA ARG A 186 -0.51 12.84 -5.30
C ARG A 186 -1.72 12.56 -4.43
N VAL A 187 -2.37 11.46 -4.68
CA VAL A 187 -3.59 11.08 -3.97
C VAL A 187 -3.50 9.65 -3.46
N SER A 188 -4.04 9.44 -2.27
CA SER A 188 -4.28 8.12 -1.69
C SER A 188 -5.77 7.82 -1.74
N VAL A 189 -6.14 6.67 -2.25
CA VAL A 189 -7.53 6.22 -2.38
C VAL A 189 -7.70 4.92 -1.61
N ALA A 190 -8.51 4.95 -0.56
CA ALA A 190 -8.86 3.75 0.20
C ALA A 190 -10.03 3.02 -0.48
N VAL A 191 -9.94 1.70 -0.51
CA VAL A 191 -10.98 0.81 -1.05
C VAL A 191 -11.36 -0.19 0.04
N LEU A 192 -12.67 -0.35 0.29
CA LEU A 192 -13.24 -1.27 1.27
C LEU A 192 -14.11 -2.32 0.59
N GLY A 193 -13.98 -3.57 1.00
CA GLY A 193 -14.74 -4.69 0.46
C GLY A 193 -13.95 -5.54 -0.52
N THR A 194 -14.64 -6.42 -1.25
CA THR A 194 -14.02 -7.46 -2.07
C THR A 194 -14.69 -7.54 -3.43
N GLY A 195 -13.88 -7.62 -4.48
CA GLY A 195 -14.37 -7.80 -5.85
C GLY A 195 -15.26 -6.64 -6.30
N TRP A 196 -16.36 -6.96 -6.99
CA TRP A 196 -17.29 -5.97 -7.54
C TRP A 196 -18.14 -5.24 -6.49
N ASP A 197 -18.19 -5.76 -5.26
CA ASP A 197 -18.93 -5.15 -4.14
C ASP A 197 -18.02 -4.19 -3.32
N ALA A 198 -16.79 -3.96 -3.78
CA ALA A 198 -15.88 -3.03 -3.11
C ALA A 198 -16.33 -1.57 -3.28
N HIS A 199 -16.13 -0.77 -2.23
CA HIS A 199 -16.47 0.63 -2.17
C HIS A 199 -15.22 1.49 -2.14
N VAL A 200 -15.15 2.47 -3.03
CA VAL A 200 -14.06 3.44 -3.08
C VAL A 200 -14.39 4.61 -2.18
N LEU A 201 -13.47 4.96 -1.29
CA LEU A 201 -13.59 6.10 -0.40
C LEU A 201 -13.04 7.38 -1.08
N PRO A 202 -13.42 8.57 -0.57
CA PRO A 202 -12.95 9.82 -1.14
C PRO A 202 -11.42 9.91 -1.22
N PRO A 203 -10.85 10.36 -2.37
CA PRO A 203 -9.41 10.55 -2.52
C PRO A 203 -8.85 11.55 -1.53
N ILE A 204 -7.69 11.25 -0.96
CA ILE A 204 -6.96 12.08 0.00
C ILE A 204 -5.71 12.64 -0.66
N ASP A 205 -5.51 13.96 -0.61
CA ASP A 205 -4.28 14.61 -1.02
C ASP A 205 -3.15 14.24 -0.04
N GLU A 206 -2.06 13.66 -0.55
CA GLU A 206 -0.94 13.20 0.29
C GLU A 206 -0.14 14.35 0.89
N THR A 207 -0.18 15.53 0.28
CA THR A 207 0.56 16.71 0.76
C THR A 207 -0.14 17.34 1.95
N GLU A 208 -1.47 17.47 1.86
CA GLU A 208 -2.29 18.12 2.88
C GLU A 208 -2.87 17.12 3.90
N ASN A 209 -2.82 15.83 3.57
CA ASN A 209 -3.48 14.75 4.32
C ASN A 209 -4.95 15.06 4.59
N ALA A 210 -5.65 15.51 3.56
CA ALA A 210 -7.03 15.98 3.57
C ALA A 210 -7.74 15.55 2.28
N PRO A 211 -9.09 15.58 2.22
CA PRO A 211 -9.82 15.30 0.99
C PRO A 211 -9.35 16.18 -0.16
N VAL A 212 -9.15 15.58 -1.33
CA VAL A 212 -8.73 16.32 -2.54
C VAL A 212 -9.75 17.41 -2.86
N SER A 213 -9.27 18.64 -2.94
CA SER A 213 -10.09 19.78 -3.36
C SER A 213 -10.40 19.69 -4.85
N LEU A 214 -11.66 19.84 -5.24
CA LEU A 214 -12.05 19.91 -6.66
C LEU A 214 -11.32 21.06 -7.40
N ALA A 215 -11.11 22.20 -6.74
CA ALA A 215 -10.38 23.32 -7.30
C ALA A 215 -8.89 23.01 -7.59
N ALA A 216 -8.31 22.03 -6.88
CA ALA A 216 -6.95 21.57 -7.18
C ALA A 216 -6.91 20.72 -8.47
N LEU A 217 -7.97 19.96 -8.76
CA LEU A 217 -8.05 19.12 -9.96
C LEU A 217 -8.35 19.92 -11.21
N SER A 218 -9.25 20.91 -11.15
CA SER A 218 -9.59 21.77 -12.28
C SER A 218 -10.31 23.06 -11.82
N SER A 219 -10.25 24.10 -12.66
CA SER A 219 -11.04 25.32 -12.47
C SER A 219 -12.52 25.15 -12.86
N SER A 220 -12.88 24.08 -13.54
CA SER A 220 -14.26 23.70 -13.89
C SER A 220 -14.72 22.57 -12.97
N ASP A 221 -15.81 22.79 -12.22
CA ASP A 221 -16.35 21.77 -11.30
C ASP A 221 -16.75 20.48 -12.04
N GLU A 222 -17.29 20.56 -13.24
CA GLU A 222 -17.65 19.40 -14.06
C GLU A 222 -16.42 18.58 -14.43
N VAL A 223 -15.35 19.25 -14.87
CA VAL A 223 -14.07 18.60 -15.22
C VAL A 223 -13.42 18.02 -13.95
N ALA A 224 -13.42 18.75 -12.86
CA ALA A 224 -12.87 18.28 -11.58
C ALA A 224 -13.58 17.02 -11.08
N GLN A 225 -14.91 16.96 -11.19
CA GLN A 225 -15.69 15.77 -10.85
C GLN A 225 -15.35 14.58 -11.77
N ALA A 226 -15.18 14.81 -13.06
CA ALA A 226 -14.78 13.76 -14.00
C ALA A 226 -13.40 13.18 -13.66
N ILE A 227 -12.42 14.05 -13.36
CA ILE A 227 -11.06 13.64 -12.92
C ILE A 227 -11.15 12.84 -11.62
N ARG A 228 -11.92 13.31 -10.65
CA ARG A 228 -12.11 12.59 -9.38
C ARG A 228 -12.71 11.20 -9.61
N SER A 229 -13.75 11.08 -10.43
CA SER A 229 -14.37 9.80 -10.77
C SER A 229 -13.38 8.86 -11.47
N GLU A 230 -12.50 9.41 -12.30
CA GLU A 230 -11.43 8.65 -12.95
C GLU A 230 -10.40 8.13 -11.94
N ILE A 231 -9.96 8.96 -11.00
CA ILE A 231 -9.06 8.55 -9.90
C ILE A 231 -9.69 7.41 -9.08
N GLU A 232 -10.97 7.56 -8.72
CA GLU A 232 -11.73 6.55 -7.95
C GLU A 232 -11.87 5.23 -8.75
N ARG A 233 -12.17 5.32 -10.06
CA ARG A 233 -12.26 4.16 -10.96
C ARG A 233 -10.92 3.44 -11.07
N CYS A 234 -9.82 4.16 -11.26
CA CYS A 234 -8.47 3.59 -11.34
C CYS A 234 -8.12 2.80 -10.06
N ALA A 235 -8.43 3.35 -8.89
CA ALA A 235 -8.17 2.66 -7.63
C ALA A 235 -8.98 1.36 -7.50
N PHE A 236 -10.25 1.39 -7.90
CA PHE A 236 -11.11 0.21 -7.92
C PHE A 236 -10.57 -0.88 -8.84
N GLU A 237 -10.22 -0.53 -10.09
CA GLU A 237 -9.68 -1.47 -11.07
C GLU A 237 -8.35 -2.08 -10.63
N VAL A 238 -7.47 -1.29 -10.01
CA VAL A 238 -6.23 -1.80 -9.41
C VAL A 238 -6.51 -2.86 -8.35
N CYS A 239 -7.48 -2.63 -7.46
CA CYS A 239 -7.85 -3.59 -6.43
C CYS A 239 -8.43 -4.88 -7.03
N LEU A 240 -9.26 -4.77 -8.06
CA LEU A 240 -9.79 -5.95 -8.79
C LEU A 240 -8.66 -6.74 -9.45
N ALA A 241 -7.79 -6.05 -10.19
CA ALA A 241 -6.72 -6.68 -10.96
C ALA A 241 -5.69 -7.42 -10.07
N LEU A 242 -5.45 -6.90 -8.87
CA LEU A 242 -4.53 -7.50 -7.90
C LEU A 242 -5.22 -8.48 -6.92
N GLY A 243 -6.52 -8.67 -7.04
CA GLY A 243 -7.29 -9.57 -6.18
C GLY A 243 -7.29 -9.14 -4.72
N LEU A 244 -7.29 -7.82 -4.46
CA LEU A 244 -7.33 -7.28 -3.10
C LEU A 244 -8.72 -7.46 -2.49
N ARG A 245 -8.76 -7.64 -1.18
CA ARG A 245 -10.01 -7.84 -0.44
C ARG A 245 -9.99 -7.14 0.91
N ASP A 246 -11.17 -6.91 1.42
CA ASP A 246 -11.51 -6.31 2.71
C ASP A 246 -11.12 -4.83 2.80
N PHE A 247 -9.86 -4.51 2.59
CA PHE A 247 -9.34 -3.14 2.56
C PHE A 247 -8.04 -3.05 1.77
N ALA A 248 -7.81 -1.90 1.13
CA ALA A 248 -6.56 -1.55 0.47
C ALA A 248 -6.40 -0.03 0.40
N LEU A 249 -5.18 0.44 0.15
CA LEU A 249 -4.87 1.82 -0.17
C LEU A 249 -4.07 1.87 -1.47
N VAL A 250 -4.60 2.60 -2.46
CA VAL A 250 -3.95 2.79 -3.76
C VAL A 250 -3.41 4.22 -3.84
N ARG A 251 -2.11 4.36 -4.09
CA ARG A 251 -1.47 5.67 -4.26
C ARG A 251 -1.35 5.98 -5.74
N LEU A 252 -1.90 7.11 -6.13
CA LEU A 252 -1.99 7.54 -7.50
C LEU A 252 -1.41 8.94 -7.66
N VAL A 253 -1.04 9.30 -8.90
CA VAL A 253 -0.64 10.65 -9.28
C VAL A 253 -1.50 11.09 -10.46
N TRP A 254 -2.21 12.20 -10.31
CA TRP A 254 -2.83 12.89 -11.43
C TRP A 254 -1.83 13.86 -12.05
N ASP A 255 -1.32 13.58 -13.24
CA ASP A 255 -0.26 14.36 -13.91
C ASP A 255 -0.79 15.54 -14.75
N GLY A 256 -2.09 15.81 -14.69
CA GLY A 256 -2.78 16.83 -15.49
C GLY A 256 -3.38 16.29 -16.77
N ALA A 257 -3.05 15.07 -17.19
CA ALA A 257 -3.55 14.42 -18.39
C ALA A 257 -4.13 13.03 -18.11
N GLN A 258 -3.51 12.28 -17.19
CA GLN A 258 -3.89 10.89 -16.88
C GLN A 258 -3.52 10.51 -15.44
N VAL A 259 -4.11 9.41 -14.96
CA VAL A 259 -3.82 8.84 -13.66
C VAL A 259 -2.67 7.86 -13.76
N ARG A 260 -1.68 8.00 -12.88
CA ARG A 260 -0.53 7.10 -12.75
C ARG A 260 -0.58 6.34 -11.44
N MET A 261 -0.34 5.02 -11.46
CA MET A 261 -0.22 4.23 -10.24
C MET A 261 1.20 4.33 -9.68
N ALA A 262 1.32 4.76 -8.44
CA ALA A 262 2.57 4.87 -7.73
C ALA A 262 2.84 3.68 -6.81
N GLU A 263 1.86 3.26 -6.00
CA GLU A 263 2.02 2.22 -4.98
C GLU A 263 0.67 1.61 -4.60
N VAL A 264 0.69 0.39 -4.12
CA VAL A 264 -0.49 -0.31 -3.58
C VAL A 264 -0.13 -0.90 -2.23
N GLU A 265 -0.91 -0.57 -1.22
CA GLU A 265 -0.81 -1.13 0.12
C GLU A 265 -1.99 -2.10 0.33
N ALA A 266 -1.70 -3.40 0.31
CA ALA A 266 -2.70 -4.44 0.61
C ALA A 266 -3.00 -4.53 2.12
N LEU A 267 -2.13 -3.95 2.94
CA LEU A 267 -2.27 -3.85 4.40
C LEU A 267 -1.99 -2.40 4.84
N PRO A 268 -2.92 -1.46 4.57
CA PRO A 268 -2.76 -0.07 4.95
C PRO A 268 -2.79 0.11 6.47
N SER A 269 -2.11 1.14 6.97
CA SER A 269 -2.13 1.47 8.40
C SER A 269 -3.48 2.02 8.85
N PHE A 270 -3.98 1.50 9.97
CA PHE A 270 -5.17 2.00 10.67
C PHE A 270 -4.85 3.05 11.74
N ALA A 271 -3.59 3.47 11.84
CA ALA A 271 -3.16 4.46 12.83
C ALA A 271 -3.84 5.80 12.61
N GLU A 272 -4.03 6.55 13.70
CA GLU A 272 -4.56 7.91 13.64
C GLU A 272 -3.69 8.80 12.75
N GLY A 273 -4.31 9.53 11.83
CA GLY A 273 -3.64 10.39 10.85
C GLY A 273 -3.09 9.66 9.63
N SER A 274 -3.26 8.33 9.51
CA SER A 274 -2.94 7.63 8.26
C SER A 274 -3.90 8.03 7.13
N ALA A 275 -3.46 7.94 5.88
CA ALA A 275 -4.30 8.26 4.73
C ALA A 275 -5.58 7.41 4.69
N PHE A 276 -5.49 6.14 5.10
CA PHE A 276 -6.65 5.24 5.18
C PHE A 276 -7.65 5.72 6.23
N GLU A 277 -7.18 6.09 7.42
CA GLU A 277 -8.04 6.57 8.50
C GLU A 277 -8.69 7.92 8.14
N VAL A 278 -7.95 8.82 7.48
CA VAL A 278 -8.49 10.10 6.99
C VAL A 278 -9.54 9.88 5.92
N ALA A 279 -9.35 8.92 4.99
CA ALA A 279 -10.35 8.57 3.99
C ALA A 279 -11.63 8.01 4.64
N CYS A 280 -11.50 7.12 5.63
CA CYS A 280 -12.65 6.63 6.40
C CYS A 280 -13.41 7.77 7.08
N LYS A 281 -12.72 8.64 7.81
CA LYS A 281 -13.35 9.81 8.48
C LYS A 281 -14.06 10.72 7.49
N THR A 282 -13.44 10.97 6.33
CA THR A 282 -14.03 11.78 5.26
C THR A 282 -15.34 11.18 4.73
N ALA A 283 -15.41 9.86 4.68
CA ALA A 283 -16.62 9.12 4.31
C ALA A 283 -17.65 8.98 5.46
N GLY A 284 -17.35 9.54 6.63
CA GLY A 284 -18.22 9.42 7.82
C GLY A 284 -18.09 8.06 8.53
N LEU A 285 -17.03 7.32 8.25
CA LEU A 285 -16.73 6.00 8.84
C LEU A 285 -15.67 6.15 9.95
N SER A 286 -15.74 5.29 10.96
CA SER A 286 -14.69 5.12 11.95
C SER A 286 -13.92 3.83 11.70
N ILE A 287 -12.63 3.78 12.03
CA ILE A 287 -11.84 2.53 11.98
C ILE A 287 -12.49 1.44 12.82
N GLU A 288 -13.04 1.79 13.97
CA GLU A 288 -13.82 0.88 14.81
C GLU A 288 -15.01 0.26 14.05
N GLY A 289 -15.82 1.11 13.39
CA GLY A 289 -16.97 0.63 12.62
C GLY A 289 -16.56 -0.24 11.43
N VAL A 290 -15.50 0.14 10.72
CA VAL A 290 -14.97 -0.64 9.59
C VAL A 290 -14.48 -2.01 10.04
N LEU A 291 -13.62 -2.08 11.08
CA LEU A 291 -13.08 -3.36 11.56
C LEU A 291 -14.17 -4.29 12.11
N ASN A 292 -15.12 -3.77 12.91
CA ASN A 292 -16.20 -4.60 13.42
C ASN A 292 -17.14 -5.08 12.32
N HIS A 293 -17.42 -4.26 11.30
CA HIS A 293 -18.20 -4.68 10.14
C HIS A 293 -17.51 -5.82 9.37
N LEU A 294 -16.20 -5.69 9.11
CA LEU A 294 -15.44 -6.73 8.40
C LEU A 294 -15.35 -8.05 9.16
N VAL A 295 -15.38 -8.02 10.48
CA VAL A 295 -15.40 -9.23 11.34
C VAL A 295 -16.75 -9.96 11.28
N GLU A 296 -17.84 -9.25 10.95
CA GLU A 296 -19.19 -9.81 10.85
C GLU A 296 -19.50 -10.42 9.47
N LEU A 297 -18.70 -10.13 8.44
CA LEU A 297 -18.82 -10.69 7.09
C LEU A 297 -18.23 -12.10 6.99
#